data_0a59f4e96d2ee593495444eff4d5cf0e
#
_entry.id   0a59f4e96d2ee593495444eff4d5cf0e
#
_cell.length_a   1.000
_cell.length_b   1.000
_cell.length_c   1.000
_cell.angle_alpha   90.00
_cell.angle_beta   90.00
_cell.angle_gamma   90.00
#
_symmetry.space_group_name_H-M   'P 1'
#
loop_
_entity.id
_entity.type
_entity.pdbx_description
1 polymer ?
#
loop_
_entity_poly.entity_id
_entity_poly.type
_entity_poly.pdbx_seq_one_letter_code
_entity_poly.pdbx_strand_id
1 'polypeptide(L)'
;MKRIAITGVSGYIGSRFLSRLDQMAGIDRIVGIDVKPPGNRSPKLKFYSQNIIQPLGDIFVENEVESAIHLVFIMKPTRDSNGSRQIDVNGTLNFLDACRQAQVKHILYLSSHTVYGAHADNAESLSENSPLRPLSGFQYSEDKVDAERQLIDFAASHKDVCLTILRSCPVIGPNAGNSVVTSMFKSIMIRVAGYDPPMQFVHEDDLVELIITLLSQKKAGIFNVAGDGEILYTEIARLCGRRMVSFPDKLLYLLMNFSWALHLQNESPASGLQFIKYPPITSTEKLKREVGFKFNYSSKEAVASFVSPR
;
A
#
# COMPACT_ATOMS: atom_id res chain seq x y z
N MET A 1 -0.83 -17.95 -16.03
CA MET A 1 -0.61 -16.51 -15.96
C MET A 1 0.68 -16.21 -16.69
N LYS A 2 0.58 -15.67 -17.90
CA LYS A 2 1.77 -15.54 -18.76
C LYS A 2 2.16 -14.09 -19.03
N ARG A 3 1.17 -13.20 -19.16
CA ARG A 3 1.36 -11.80 -19.52
C ARG A 3 0.75 -10.90 -18.43
N ILE A 4 1.58 -10.18 -17.71
CA ILE A 4 1.21 -9.41 -16.53
C ILE A 4 1.52 -7.95 -16.78
N ALA A 5 0.54 -7.06 -16.52
CA ALA A 5 0.80 -5.63 -16.42
C ALA A 5 0.99 -5.20 -14.96
N ILE A 6 1.94 -4.31 -14.72
CA ILE A 6 2.23 -3.72 -13.41
C ILE A 6 2.28 -2.21 -13.58
N THR A 7 1.35 -1.49 -13.01
CA THR A 7 1.45 -0.04 -12.87
C THR A 7 2.22 0.30 -11.58
N GLY A 8 3.12 1.27 -11.63
CA GLY A 8 4.02 1.54 -10.49
C GLY A 8 5.18 0.53 -10.40
N VAL A 9 5.62 -0.01 -11.53
CA VAL A 9 6.67 -1.05 -11.59
C VAL A 9 8.02 -0.58 -11.03
N SER A 10 8.28 0.71 -11.04
CA SER A 10 9.53 1.32 -10.52
C SER A 10 9.44 1.73 -9.06
N GLY A 11 8.24 1.62 -8.45
CA GLY A 11 8.03 1.87 -7.04
C GLY A 11 8.66 0.79 -6.14
N TYR A 12 8.60 1.02 -4.81
CA TYR A 12 9.18 0.10 -3.83
C TYR A 12 8.69 -1.35 -4.00
N ILE A 13 7.38 -1.58 -3.93
CA ILE A 13 6.83 -2.93 -4.09
C ILE A 13 6.89 -3.40 -5.54
N GLY A 14 6.68 -2.50 -6.51
CA GLY A 14 6.74 -2.83 -7.94
C GLY A 14 8.10 -3.40 -8.37
N SER A 15 9.20 -2.79 -7.92
CA SER A 15 10.55 -3.25 -8.25
C SER A 15 10.90 -4.59 -7.59
N ARG A 16 10.44 -4.82 -6.35
CA ARG A 16 10.59 -6.11 -5.66
C ARG A 16 9.79 -7.21 -6.36
N PHE A 17 8.55 -6.90 -6.71
CA PHE A 17 7.67 -7.83 -7.43
C PHE A 17 8.22 -8.16 -8.82
N LEU A 18 8.72 -7.16 -9.58
CA LEU A 18 9.38 -7.36 -10.86
C LEU A 18 10.55 -8.35 -10.75
N SER A 19 11.44 -8.16 -9.76
CA SER A 19 12.60 -9.05 -9.56
C SER A 19 12.16 -10.49 -9.24
N ARG A 20 11.06 -10.67 -8.53
CA ARG A 20 10.56 -11.99 -8.18
C ARG A 20 9.90 -12.67 -9.37
N LEU A 21 9.10 -11.94 -10.17
CA LEU A 21 8.46 -12.45 -11.39
C LEU A 21 9.49 -12.85 -12.47
N ASP A 22 10.60 -12.14 -12.54
CA ASP A 22 11.67 -12.46 -13.50
C ASP A 22 12.21 -13.87 -13.32
N GLN A 23 12.29 -14.33 -12.07
CA GLN A 23 12.77 -15.66 -11.71
C GLN A 23 11.72 -16.78 -11.89
N MET A 24 10.45 -16.43 -12.11
CA MET A 24 9.37 -17.42 -12.20
C MET A 24 9.28 -18.04 -13.59
N ALA A 25 9.28 -19.37 -13.66
CA ALA A 25 8.89 -20.08 -14.87
C ALA A 25 7.41 -19.81 -15.20
N GLY A 26 7.06 -19.72 -16.49
CA GLY A 26 5.69 -19.53 -16.94
C GLY A 26 5.21 -18.07 -16.97
N ILE A 27 6.06 -17.10 -16.67
CA ILE A 27 5.86 -15.69 -17.00
C ILE A 27 6.58 -15.40 -18.31
N ASP A 28 5.84 -15.09 -19.35
CA ASP A 28 6.38 -14.83 -20.70
C ASP A 28 6.71 -13.34 -20.89
N ARG A 29 5.84 -12.45 -20.34
CA ARG A 29 6.00 -11.00 -20.49
C ARG A 29 5.49 -10.24 -19.27
N ILE A 30 6.24 -9.21 -18.91
CA ILE A 30 5.87 -8.23 -17.89
C ILE A 30 5.75 -6.87 -18.58
N VAL A 31 4.57 -6.27 -18.54
CA VAL A 31 4.30 -4.92 -19.04
C VAL A 31 4.42 -3.96 -17.86
N GLY A 32 5.51 -3.26 -17.78
CA GLY A 32 5.77 -2.29 -16.70
C GLY A 32 5.37 -0.88 -17.11
N ILE A 33 4.57 -0.22 -16.33
CA ILE A 33 4.11 1.16 -16.55
C ILE A 33 4.51 2.01 -15.37
N ASP A 34 5.26 3.07 -15.63
CA ASP A 34 5.67 4.06 -14.64
C ASP A 34 6.19 5.32 -15.37
N VAL A 35 6.30 6.43 -14.66
CA VAL A 35 6.89 7.68 -15.19
C VAL A 35 8.42 7.62 -15.24
N LYS A 36 9.04 6.69 -14.52
CA LYS A 36 10.49 6.47 -14.49
C LYS A 36 10.80 4.99 -14.73
N PRO A 37 11.88 4.66 -15.43
CA PRO A 37 12.26 3.26 -15.60
C PRO A 37 12.67 2.62 -14.27
N PRO A 38 12.39 1.32 -14.06
CA PRO A 38 12.85 0.61 -12.88
C PRO A 38 14.38 0.46 -12.88
N GLY A 39 14.97 0.44 -11.69
CA GLY A 39 16.41 0.20 -11.51
C GLY A 39 16.83 -1.22 -11.89
N ASN A 40 15.91 -2.19 -11.76
CA ASN A 40 16.15 -3.59 -12.08
C ASN A 40 15.89 -3.86 -13.56
N ARG A 41 16.82 -4.55 -14.21
CA ARG A 41 16.63 -5.03 -15.57
C ARG A 41 16.02 -6.43 -15.55
N SER A 42 15.08 -6.69 -16.44
CA SER A 42 14.51 -8.01 -16.67
C SER A 42 14.34 -8.23 -18.17
N PRO A 43 14.77 -9.36 -18.72
CA PRO A 43 14.56 -9.70 -20.13
C PRO A 43 13.08 -9.88 -20.47
N LYS A 44 12.23 -10.15 -19.48
CA LYS A 44 10.79 -10.28 -19.65
C LYS A 44 10.06 -8.95 -19.62
N LEU A 45 10.70 -7.86 -19.17
CA LEU A 45 10.09 -6.55 -19.01
C LEU A 45 10.02 -5.79 -20.33
N LYS A 46 8.80 -5.43 -20.74
CA LYS A 46 8.53 -4.36 -21.70
C LYS A 46 8.07 -3.14 -20.93
N PHE A 47 8.92 -2.13 -20.82
CA PHE A 47 8.66 -0.93 -20.05
C PHE A 47 8.06 0.17 -20.92
N TYR A 48 7.03 0.83 -20.39
CA TYR A 48 6.38 2.00 -20.95
C TYR A 48 6.51 3.18 -19.99
N SER A 49 7.21 4.23 -20.42
CA SER A 49 7.27 5.50 -19.69
C SER A 49 5.97 6.25 -19.89
N GLN A 50 5.00 6.00 -19.03
CA GLN A 50 3.63 6.50 -19.18
C GLN A 50 3.08 6.95 -17.82
N ASN A 51 2.43 8.11 -17.80
CA ASN A 51 1.68 8.55 -16.63
C ASN A 51 0.34 7.82 -16.59
N ILE A 52 -0.08 7.38 -15.40
CA ILE A 52 -1.32 6.64 -15.18
C ILE A 52 -2.58 7.42 -15.60
N ILE A 53 -2.51 8.75 -15.65
CA ILE A 53 -3.61 9.60 -16.11
C ILE A 53 -3.76 9.62 -17.65
N GLN A 54 -2.82 9.05 -18.38
CA GLN A 54 -2.89 8.90 -19.84
C GLN A 54 -3.51 7.55 -20.20
N PRO A 55 -4.18 7.43 -21.37
CA PRO A 55 -4.78 6.17 -21.79
C PRO A 55 -3.76 5.01 -21.84
N LEU A 56 -4.14 3.85 -21.31
CA LEU A 56 -3.32 2.63 -21.26
C LEU A 56 -3.89 1.50 -22.12
N GLY A 57 -5.06 1.70 -22.74
CA GLY A 57 -5.79 0.65 -23.43
C GLY A 57 -4.96 -0.04 -24.52
N ASP A 58 -4.35 0.74 -25.43
CA ASP A 58 -3.54 0.20 -26.52
C ASP A 58 -2.36 -0.62 -26.00
N ILE A 59 -1.71 -0.16 -24.94
CA ILE A 59 -0.60 -0.89 -24.30
C ILE A 59 -1.07 -2.25 -23.80
N PHE A 60 -2.23 -2.31 -23.13
CA PHE A 60 -2.75 -3.57 -22.59
C PHE A 60 -3.20 -4.52 -23.70
N VAL A 61 -3.88 -4.00 -24.71
CA VAL A 61 -4.37 -4.79 -25.87
C VAL A 61 -3.20 -5.35 -26.68
N GLU A 62 -2.24 -4.54 -27.10
CA GLU A 62 -1.08 -4.95 -27.88
C GLU A 62 -0.22 -6.02 -27.17
N ASN A 63 -0.17 -6.00 -25.87
CA ASN A 63 0.59 -6.95 -25.08
C ASN A 63 -0.27 -8.10 -24.56
N GLU A 64 -1.54 -8.18 -24.97
CA GLU A 64 -2.49 -9.25 -24.60
C GLU A 64 -2.48 -9.53 -23.09
N VAL A 65 -2.58 -8.47 -22.27
CA VAL A 65 -2.48 -8.55 -20.81
C VAL A 65 -3.57 -9.47 -20.24
N GLU A 66 -3.17 -10.48 -19.48
CA GLU A 66 -4.07 -11.45 -18.83
C GLU A 66 -4.38 -11.07 -17.37
N SER A 67 -3.38 -10.51 -16.69
CA SER A 67 -3.47 -10.12 -15.29
C SER A 67 -2.87 -8.73 -15.11
N ALA A 68 -3.49 -7.89 -14.31
CA ALA A 68 -3.04 -6.53 -14.07
C ALA A 68 -2.95 -6.22 -12.57
N ILE A 69 -1.82 -5.66 -12.17
CA ILE A 69 -1.53 -5.27 -10.80
C ILE A 69 -1.40 -3.77 -10.72
N HIS A 70 -2.23 -3.14 -9.87
CA HIS A 70 -2.24 -1.70 -9.70
C HIS A 70 -1.55 -1.29 -8.39
N LEU A 71 -0.33 -0.72 -8.51
CA LEU A 71 0.51 -0.29 -7.39
C LEU A 71 0.77 1.23 -7.39
N VAL A 72 0.38 1.96 -8.44
CA VAL A 72 0.53 3.42 -8.47
C VAL A 72 -0.38 4.04 -7.44
N PHE A 73 0.22 4.82 -6.52
CA PHE A 73 -0.51 5.66 -5.58
C PHE A 73 0.42 6.71 -4.96
N ILE A 74 -0.10 7.92 -4.72
CA ILE A 74 0.66 9.01 -4.09
C ILE A 74 0.63 8.84 -2.57
N MET A 75 1.70 8.28 -2.02
CA MET A 75 1.82 8.02 -0.57
C MET A 75 2.24 9.24 0.23
N LYS A 76 2.97 10.17 -0.40
CA LYS A 76 3.45 11.37 0.28
C LYS A 76 2.33 12.40 0.34
N PRO A 77 1.97 12.89 1.54
CA PRO A 77 1.01 13.97 1.66
C PRO A 77 1.40 15.16 0.79
N THR A 78 0.48 15.67 0.03
CA THR A 78 0.67 16.84 -0.84
C THR A 78 -0.38 17.89 -0.52
N ARG A 79 -0.05 19.15 -0.81
CA ARG A 79 -0.99 20.26 -0.74
C ARG A 79 -1.81 20.37 -2.02
N ASP A 80 -1.31 19.82 -3.09
CA ASP A 80 -2.05 19.65 -4.34
C ASP A 80 -2.91 18.39 -4.25
N SER A 81 -4.02 18.50 -3.52
CA SER A 81 -4.99 17.42 -3.39
C SER A 81 -5.64 17.06 -4.72
N ASN A 82 -5.82 18.04 -5.62
CA ASN A 82 -6.38 17.79 -6.94
C ASN A 82 -5.42 16.98 -7.81
N GLY A 83 -4.13 17.32 -7.81
CA GLY A 83 -3.10 16.57 -8.55
C GLY A 83 -2.93 15.15 -8.04
N SER A 84 -2.93 14.92 -6.71
CA SER A 84 -2.89 13.56 -6.18
C SER A 84 -4.13 12.75 -6.54
N ARG A 85 -5.33 13.35 -6.40
CA ARG A 85 -6.58 12.69 -6.76
C ARG A 85 -6.67 12.33 -8.25
N GLN A 86 -6.10 13.15 -9.14
CA GLN A 86 -6.00 12.82 -10.58
C GLN A 86 -5.19 11.54 -10.79
N ILE A 87 -4.10 11.36 -10.07
CA ILE A 87 -3.27 10.16 -10.17
C ILE A 87 -3.96 8.97 -9.50
N ASP A 88 -4.46 9.14 -8.28
CA ASP A 88 -4.92 8.05 -7.43
C ASP A 88 -6.31 7.56 -7.84
N VAL A 89 -7.25 8.44 -8.10
CA VAL A 89 -8.64 8.11 -8.39
C VAL A 89 -8.89 8.03 -9.90
N ASN A 90 -8.51 9.06 -10.67
CA ASN A 90 -8.73 9.05 -12.11
C ASN A 90 -7.72 8.12 -12.82
N GLY A 91 -6.51 7.98 -12.28
CA GLY A 91 -5.56 6.96 -12.74
C GLY A 91 -6.09 5.53 -12.55
N THR A 92 -6.81 5.26 -11.45
CA THR A 92 -7.49 3.97 -11.24
C THR A 92 -8.58 3.75 -12.28
N LEU A 93 -9.39 4.76 -12.63
CA LEU A 93 -10.38 4.64 -13.71
C LEU A 93 -9.71 4.32 -15.06
N ASN A 94 -8.63 4.99 -15.38
CA ASN A 94 -7.85 4.76 -16.61
C ASN A 94 -7.28 3.33 -16.66
N PHE A 95 -6.76 2.85 -15.53
CA PHE A 95 -6.31 1.46 -15.39
C PHE A 95 -7.46 0.46 -15.61
N LEU A 96 -8.63 0.70 -15.03
CA LEU A 96 -9.80 -0.15 -15.19
C LEU A 96 -10.32 -0.14 -16.64
N ASP A 97 -10.31 1.01 -17.31
CA ASP A 97 -10.69 1.10 -18.73
C ASP A 97 -9.72 0.30 -19.62
N ALA A 98 -8.41 0.35 -19.35
CA ALA A 98 -7.44 -0.50 -20.04
C ALA A 98 -7.68 -2.00 -19.78
N CYS A 99 -8.00 -2.37 -18.54
CA CYS A 99 -8.36 -3.74 -18.20
C CYS A 99 -9.62 -4.22 -18.98
N ARG A 100 -10.62 -3.35 -19.12
CA ARG A 100 -11.83 -3.62 -19.88
C ARG A 100 -11.52 -3.82 -21.37
N GLN A 101 -10.73 -2.92 -21.97
CA GLN A 101 -10.37 -2.98 -23.40
C GLN A 101 -9.59 -4.25 -23.72
N ALA A 102 -8.64 -4.64 -22.88
CA ALA A 102 -7.83 -5.85 -23.07
C ALA A 102 -8.50 -7.12 -22.51
N GLN A 103 -9.72 -7.04 -21.98
CA GLN A 103 -10.45 -8.15 -21.37
C GLN A 103 -9.65 -8.88 -20.29
N VAL A 104 -8.92 -8.13 -19.45
CA VAL A 104 -8.13 -8.66 -18.34
C VAL A 104 -9.02 -9.48 -17.41
N LYS A 105 -8.58 -10.68 -17.06
CA LYS A 105 -9.35 -11.63 -16.24
C LYS A 105 -8.99 -11.60 -14.76
N HIS A 106 -7.84 -11.02 -14.42
CA HIS A 106 -7.38 -10.97 -13.03
C HIS A 106 -6.82 -9.60 -12.71
N ILE A 107 -7.42 -8.92 -11.74
CA ILE A 107 -7.01 -7.59 -11.27
C ILE A 107 -6.63 -7.71 -9.79
N LEU A 108 -5.43 -7.25 -9.44
CA LEU A 108 -5.00 -7.12 -8.07
C LEU A 108 -4.68 -5.65 -7.76
N TYR A 109 -5.25 -5.14 -6.67
CA TYR A 109 -5.05 -3.78 -6.19
C TYR A 109 -4.44 -3.79 -4.79
N LEU A 110 -3.35 -3.03 -4.62
CA LEU A 110 -2.76 -2.80 -3.31
C LEU A 110 -3.40 -1.59 -2.65
N SER A 111 -4.34 -1.87 -1.78
CA SER A 111 -4.99 -0.89 -0.90
C SER A 111 -4.21 -0.73 0.41
N SER A 112 -4.83 -0.14 1.41
CA SER A 112 -4.21 0.14 2.71
C SER A 112 -5.19 -0.05 3.85
N HIS A 113 -4.72 -0.45 5.02
CA HIS A 113 -5.51 -0.48 6.25
C HIS A 113 -6.03 0.91 6.66
N THR A 114 -5.45 1.98 6.12
CA THR A 114 -5.89 3.36 6.40
C THR A 114 -7.32 3.65 5.92
N VAL A 115 -7.90 2.80 5.07
CA VAL A 115 -9.30 2.88 4.65
C VAL A 115 -10.28 2.74 5.83
N TYR A 116 -9.86 2.09 6.92
CA TYR A 116 -10.65 1.99 8.14
C TYR A 116 -10.59 3.27 9.00
N GLY A 117 -9.62 4.14 8.73
CA GLY A 117 -9.36 5.34 9.52
C GLY A 117 -8.77 5.07 10.91
N ALA A 118 -8.19 6.11 11.49
CA ALA A 118 -7.57 6.08 12.80
C ALA A 118 -8.50 6.71 13.84
N HIS A 119 -9.43 5.93 14.37
CA HIS A 119 -10.49 6.38 15.27
C HIS A 119 -10.36 5.74 16.65
N ALA A 120 -10.62 6.53 17.71
CA ALA A 120 -10.55 6.07 19.10
C ALA A 120 -11.58 4.97 19.42
N ASP A 121 -12.65 4.89 18.63
CA ASP A 121 -13.75 3.92 18.74
C ASP A 121 -13.63 2.75 17.76
N ASN A 122 -12.48 2.58 17.11
CA ASN A 122 -12.23 1.38 16.35
C ASN A 122 -12.25 0.15 17.25
N ALA A 123 -12.77 -0.98 16.73
CA ALA A 123 -12.63 -2.27 17.40
C ALA A 123 -11.15 -2.62 17.58
N GLU A 124 -10.82 -3.44 18.59
CA GLU A 124 -9.45 -3.91 18.84
C GLU A 124 -8.83 -4.58 17.62
N SER A 125 -9.65 -5.25 16.80
CA SER A 125 -9.22 -5.86 15.54
C SER A 125 -10.28 -5.68 14.46
N LEU A 126 -9.89 -5.09 13.34
CA LEU A 126 -10.78 -4.77 12.21
C LEU A 126 -10.73 -5.89 11.17
N SER A 127 -11.89 -6.41 10.83
CA SER A 127 -12.05 -7.38 9.73
C SER A 127 -12.32 -6.68 8.40
N GLU A 128 -12.32 -7.44 7.31
CA GLU A 128 -12.66 -6.92 5.98
C GLU A 128 -14.11 -6.44 5.87
N ASN A 129 -14.97 -6.85 6.78
CA ASN A 129 -16.37 -6.41 6.89
C ASN A 129 -16.53 -5.15 7.73
N SER A 130 -15.48 -4.69 8.42
CA SER A 130 -15.52 -3.45 9.18
C SER A 130 -15.77 -2.25 8.26
N PRO A 131 -16.54 -1.23 8.72
CA PRO A 131 -16.88 -0.09 7.88
C PRO A 131 -15.65 0.69 7.45
N LEU A 132 -15.64 1.15 6.20
CA LEU A 132 -14.62 2.06 5.71
C LEU A 132 -14.93 3.47 6.20
N ARG A 133 -14.08 4.01 7.05
CA ARG A 133 -14.21 5.33 7.67
C ARG A 133 -12.92 6.12 7.47
N PRO A 134 -12.57 6.52 6.23
CA PRO A 134 -11.32 7.25 5.99
C PRO A 134 -11.25 8.48 6.88
N LEU A 135 -10.04 8.83 7.29
CA LEU A 135 -9.83 9.98 8.16
C LEU A 135 -9.98 11.28 7.36
N SER A 136 -10.97 12.11 7.73
CA SER A 136 -11.21 13.39 7.06
C SER A 136 -9.97 14.30 7.09
N GLY A 137 -9.63 14.87 5.94
CA GLY A 137 -8.43 15.69 5.75
C GLY A 137 -7.13 14.90 5.70
N PHE A 138 -7.21 13.57 5.53
CA PHE A 138 -6.09 12.72 5.19
C PHE A 138 -6.33 12.11 3.80
N GLN A 139 -6.02 12.88 2.76
CA GLN A 139 -6.35 12.61 1.35
C GLN A 139 -6.01 11.18 0.92
N TYR A 140 -4.87 10.65 1.35
CA TYR A 140 -4.46 9.30 1.02
C TYR A 140 -5.51 8.24 1.37
N SER A 141 -6.12 8.31 2.56
CA SER A 141 -7.14 7.34 2.97
C SER A 141 -8.47 7.53 2.25
N GLU A 142 -8.83 8.78 1.95
CA GLU A 142 -10.04 9.12 1.20
C GLU A 142 -9.93 8.60 -0.23
N ASP A 143 -8.82 8.86 -0.91
CA ASP A 143 -8.57 8.40 -2.28
C ASP A 143 -8.47 6.87 -2.37
N LYS A 144 -7.90 6.19 -1.33
CA LYS A 144 -7.88 4.72 -1.27
C LYS A 144 -9.29 4.13 -1.21
N VAL A 145 -10.20 4.74 -0.43
CA VAL A 145 -11.61 4.30 -0.36
C VAL A 145 -12.30 4.52 -1.70
N ASP A 146 -12.10 5.66 -2.35
CA ASP A 146 -12.72 5.95 -3.64
C ASP A 146 -12.21 5.00 -4.73
N ALA A 147 -10.91 4.70 -4.76
CA ALA A 147 -10.34 3.71 -5.68
C ALA A 147 -10.88 2.29 -5.42
N GLU A 148 -11.02 1.87 -4.14
CA GLU A 148 -11.65 0.57 -3.84
C GLU A 148 -13.09 0.49 -4.35
N ARG A 149 -13.89 1.56 -4.19
CA ARG A 149 -15.26 1.61 -4.70
C ARG A 149 -15.30 1.42 -6.22
N GLN A 150 -14.45 2.12 -6.97
CA GLN A 150 -14.36 1.98 -8.43
C GLN A 150 -14.04 0.54 -8.84
N LEU A 151 -13.09 -0.11 -8.17
CA LEU A 151 -12.69 -1.49 -8.42
C LEU A 151 -13.84 -2.48 -8.13
N ILE A 152 -14.55 -2.28 -7.02
CA ILE A 152 -15.69 -3.11 -6.63
C ILE A 152 -16.84 -2.96 -7.63
N ASP A 153 -17.17 -1.72 -8.03
CA ASP A 153 -18.22 -1.43 -9.01
C ASP A 153 -17.86 -2.01 -10.39
N PHE A 154 -16.59 -1.92 -10.77
CA PHE A 154 -16.08 -2.54 -11.98
C PHE A 154 -16.28 -4.06 -11.97
N ALA A 155 -15.84 -4.74 -10.91
CA ALA A 155 -16.00 -6.19 -10.78
C ALA A 155 -17.48 -6.62 -10.67
N ALA A 156 -18.34 -5.77 -10.08
CA ALA A 156 -19.78 -5.99 -10.05
C ALA A 156 -20.39 -6.01 -11.47
N SER A 157 -19.84 -5.21 -12.39
CA SER A 157 -20.28 -5.11 -13.79
C SER A 157 -19.59 -6.10 -14.74
N HIS A 158 -18.44 -6.68 -14.32
CA HIS A 158 -17.62 -7.60 -15.12
C HIS A 158 -17.40 -8.91 -14.33
N LYS A 159 -18.42 -9.77 -14.32
CA LYS A 159 -18.50 -10.99 -13.49
C LYS A 159 -17.44 -12.05 -13.80
N ASP A 160 -16.78 -11.96 -14.94
CA ASP A 160 -15.69 -12.83 -15.36
C ASP A 160 -14.31 -12.34 -14.87
N VAL A 161 -14.25 -11.19 -14.20
CA VAL A 161 -13.04 -10.63 -13.62
C VAL A 161 -12.85 -11.11 -12.18
N CYS A 162 -11.70 -11.73 -11.94
CA CYS A 162 -11.23 -12.04 -10.60
C CYS A 162 -10.57 -10.80 -9.98
N LEU A 163 -11.27 -10.12 -9.06
CA LEU A 163 -10.74 -8.96 -8.35
C LEU A 163 -10.19 -9.36 -6.99
N THR A 164 -8.94 -8.94 -6.71
CA THR A 164 -8.28 -9.07 -5.42
C THR A 164 -7.90 -7.69 -4.88
N ILE A 165 -8.31 -7.36 -3.67
CA ILE A 165 -7.93 -6.12 -2.98
C ILE A 165 -7.16 -6.47 -1.70
N LEU A 166 -5.97 -5.89 -1.52
CA LEU A 166 -5.12 -6.09 -0.35
C LEU A 166 -5.10 -4.82 0.51
N ARG A 167 -5.75 -4.83 1.67
CA ARG A 167 -5.70 -3.75 2.66
C ARG A 167 -4.49 -3.95 3.57
N SER A 168 -3.34 -3.49 3.10
CA SER A 168 -2.07 -3.71 3.79
C SER A 168 -1.82 -2.70 4.90
N CYS A 169 -1.31 -3.17 6.05
CA CYS A 169 -0.61 -2.32 6.99
C CYS A 169 0.69 -1.79 6.37
N PRO A 170 1.46 -0.89 7.04
CA PRO A 170 2.73 -0.39 6.51
C PRO A 170 3.68 -1.52 6.14
N VAL A 171 4.21 -1.43 4.90
CA VAL A 171 5.17 -2.41 4.38
C VAL A 171 6.58 -1.95 4.72
N ILE A 172 7.36 -2.82 5.34
CA ILE A 172 8.71 -2.55 5.78
C ILE A 172 9.63 -3.74 5.47
N GLY A 173 10.91 -3.46 5.36
CA GLY A 173 11.95 -4.46 5.09
C GLY A 173 13.29 -3.78 4.79
N PRO A 174 14.35 -4.51 4.51
CA PRO A 174 15.69 -3.97 4.25
C PRO A 174 15.76 -2.94 3.13
N ASN A 175 14.82 -2.99 2.16
CA ASN A 175 14.79 -2.09 1.01
C ASN A 175 13.74 -0.98 1.15
N ALA A 176 13.13 -0.84 2.32
CA ALA A 176 12.09 0.16 2.54
C ALA A 176 12.66 1.57 2.57
N GLY A 177 12.36 2.36 1.54
CA GLY A 177 12.76 3.76 1.40
C GLY A 177 11.59 4.69 1.08
N ASN A 178 10.36 4.23 1.28
CA ASN A 178 9.17 5.03 1.02
C ASN A 178 8.97 6.15 2.06
N SER A 179 8.13 7.14 1.72
CA SER A 179 7.91 8.32 2.56
C SER A 179 7.32 7.98 3.94
N VAL A 180 6.52 6.94 4.06
CA VAL A 180 5.92 6.51 5.34
C VAL A 180 7.02 6.02 6.28
N VAL A 181 7.86 5.11 5.80
CA VAL A 181 8.97 4.56 6.60
C VAL A 181 9.96 5.65 6.98
N THR A 182 10.37 6.50 6.03
CA THR A 182 11.31 7.59 6.31
C THR A 182 10.76 8.62 7.31
N SER A 183 9.46 8.86 7.31
CA SER A 183 8.81 9.75 8.27
C SER A 183 8.67 9.13 9.66
N MET A 184 8.35 7.83 9.75
CA MET A 184 8.17 7.12 11.01
C MET A 184 9.49 6.84 11.75
N PHE A 185 10.58 6.57 11.02
CA PHE A 185 11.83 6.07 11.58
C PHE A 185 12.95 7.14 11.62
N LYS A 186 12.58 8.40 11.86
CA LYS A 186 13.53 9.51 12.05
C LYS A 186 14.44 9.30 13.25
N SER A 187 15.55 10.03 13.30
CA SER A 187 16.47 10.03 14.44
C SER A 187 15.80 10.41 15.77
N ILE A 188 14.78 11.26 15.70
CA ILE A 188 13.88 11.60 16.81
C ILE A 188 12.47 11.21 16.40
N MET A 189 11.89 10.26 17.11
CA MET A 189 10.51 9.86 16.96
C MET A 189 9.62 10.69 17.90
N ILE A 190 8.50 11.16 17.37
CA ILE A 190 7.57 11.98 18.12
C ILE A 190 6.37 11.13 18.50
N ARG A 191 5.96 11.17 19.78
CA ARG A 191 4.71 10.56 20.23
C ARG A 191 3.81 11.56 20.93
N VAL A 192 2.53 11.25 20.95
CA VAL A 192 1.56 11.96 21.78
C VAL A 192 1.66 11.45 23.21
N ALA A 193 1.79 12.35 24.19
CA ALA A 193 1.89 11.98 25.60
C ALA A 193 0.65 11.19 26.04
N GLY A 194 0.86 10.11 26.77
CA GLY A 194 -0.21 9.20 27.22
C GLY A 194 -0.61 8.12 26.21
N TYR A 195 -0.04 8.12 24.99
CA TYR A 195 -0.32 7.10 23.97
C TYR A 195 0.91 6.26 23.67
N ASP A 196 0.74 4.96 23.66
CA ASP A 196 1.73 3.98 23.21
C ASP A 196 1.01 2.84 22.48
N PRO A 197 0.44 3.12 21.30
CA PRO A 197 -0.42 2.17 20.62
C PRO A 197 0.37 1.00 20.06
N PRO A 198 -0.26 -0.19 19.98
CA PRO A 198 0.24 -1.27 19.17
C PRO A 198 0.18 -0.90 17.68
N MET A 199 1.12 -1.39 16.91
CA MET A 199 1.20 -1.19 15.45
C MET A 199 1.47 -2.51 14.76
N GLN A 200 0.99 -2.65 13.54
CA GLN A 200 1.25 -3.78 12.68
C GLN A 200 2.11 -3.39 11.49
N PHE A 201 2.94 -4.32 11.05
CA PHE A 201 3.77 -4.20 9.86
C PHE A 201 3.74 -5.50 9.07
N VAL A 202 3.95 -5.41 7.76
CA VAL A 202 4.17 -6.58 6.91
C VAL A 202 5.54 -6.48 6.25
N HIS A 203 6.27 -7.60 6.20
CA HIS A 203 7.55 -7.65 5.52
C HIS A 203 7.37 -7.56 4.01
N GLU A 204 8.27 -6.84 3.32
CA GLU A 204 8.23 -6.64 1.88
C GLU A 204 8.20 -7.95 1.08
N ASP A 205 8.96 -8.96 1.53
CA ASP A 205 9.01 -10.26 0.87
C ASP A 205 7.73 -11.06 1.09
N ASP A 206 7.13 -11.00 2.28
CA ASP A 206 5.83 -11.65 2.55
C ASP A 206 4.72 -11.04 1.69
N LEU A 207 4.70 -9.70 1.53
CA LEU A 207 3.72 -9.07 0.67
C LEU A 207 3.89 -9.49 -0.80
N VAL A 208 5.13 -9.52 -1.30
CA VAL A 208 5.41 -9.96 -2.68
C VAL A 208 5.01 -11.42 -2.90
N GLU A 209 5.34 -12.31 -1.96
CA GLU A 209 4.98 -13.73 -2.04
C GLU A 209 3.46 -13.94 -1.94
N LEU A 210 2.77 -13.14 -1.11
CA LEU A 210 1.31 -13.14 -1.03
C LEU A 210 0.68 -12.73 -2.37
N ILE A 211 1.17 -11.66 -3.00
CA ILE A 211 0.68 -11.22 -4.32
C ILE A 211 0.83 -12.37 -5.34
N ILE A 212 1.98 -13.03 -5.39
CA ILE A 212 2.24 -14.17 -6.28
C ILE A 212 1.28 -15.32 -5.99
N THR A 213 1.09 -15.65 -4.73
CA THR A 213 0.18 -16.73 -4.29
C THR A 213 -1.24 -16.48 -4.76
N LEU A 214 -1.76 -15.27 -4.53
CA LEU A 214 -3.12 -14.88 -4.91
C LEU A 214 -3.33 -14.87 -6.43
N LEU A 215 -2.34 -14.37 -7.17
CA LEU A 215 -2.35 -14.40 -8.64
C LEU A 215 -2.34 -15.85 -9.17
N SER A 216 -1.52 -16.72 -8.59
CA SER A 216 -1.40 -18.12 -9.01
C SER A 216 -2.67 -18.91 -8.70
N GLN A 217 -3.28 -18.66 -7.56
CA GLN A 217 -4.55 -19.28 -7.16
C GLN A 217 -5.78 -18.66 -7.83
N LYS A 218 -5.64 -17.52 -8.51
CA LYS A 218 -6.76 -16.71 -9.03
C LYS A 218 -7.79 -16.43 -7.95
N LYS A 219 -7.32 -16.05 -6.77
CA LYS A 219 -8.16 -15.88 -5.58
C LYS A 219 -8.78 -14.49 -5.59
N ALA A 220 -10.11 -14.45 -5.78
CA ALA A 220 -10.86 -13.19 -5.64
C ALA A 220 -11.17 -12.91 -4.17
N GLY A 221 -11.24 -11.62 -3.82
CA GLY A 221 -11.68 -11.17 -2.50
C GLY A 221 -10.93 -9.96 -2.00
N ILE A 222 -11.41 -9.42 -0.88
CA ILE A 222 -10.74 -8.36 -0.11
C ILE A 222 -10.07 -9.04 1.06
N PHE A 223 -8.78 -8.73 1.30
CA PHE A 223 -7.98 -9.32 2.37
C PHE A 223 -7.19 -8.26 3.12
N ASN A 224 -7.27 -8.30 4.44
CA ASN A 224 -6.35 -7.58 5.30
C ASN A 224 -4.97 -8.26 5.30
N VAL A 225 -3.91 -7.45 5.28
CA VAL A 225 -2.53 -7.93 5.20
C VAL A 225 -1.69 -7.29 6.28
N ALA A 226 -1.23 -8.11 7.23
CA ALA A 226 -0.31 -7.73 8.30
C ALA A 226 0.50 -8.95 8.72
N GLY A 227 1.76 -8.76 9.08
CA GLY A 227 2.56 -9.80 9.75
C GLY A 227 1.96 -10.14 11.11
N ASP A 228 2.25 -11.34 11.59
CA ASP A 228 1.71 -11.82 12.86
C ASP A 228 2.12 -10.93 14.05
N GLY A 229 1.20 -10.76 14.99
CA GLY A 229 1.39 -9.96 16.20
C GLY A 229 1.47 -8.46 15.95
N GLU A 230 1.79 -7.75 17.00
CA GLU A 230 1.85 -6.30 17.08
C GLU A 230 3.13 -5.87 17.80
N ILE A 231 3.51 -4.61 17.63
CA ILE A 231 4.67 -4.01 18.31
C ILE A 231 4.28 -2.63 18.84
N LEU A 232 4.59 -2.34 20.11
CA LEU A 232 4.33 -1.03 20.70
C LEU A 232 5.19 0.05 20.05
N TYR A 233 4.65 1.26 19.95
CA TYR A 233 5.36 2.37 19.32
C TYR A 233 6.68 2.70 20.02
N THR A 234 6.72 2.60 21.38
CA THR A 234 7.97 2.74 22.16
C THR A 234 8.96 1.61 21.90
N GLU A 235 8.48 0.38 21.66
CA GLU A 235 9.35 -0.74 21.34
C GLU A 235 9.98 -0.58 19.95
N ILE A 236 9.24 -0.03 18.98
CA ILE A 236 9.78 0.34 17.66
C ILE A 236 10.96 1.30 17.82
N ALA A 237 10.79 2.38 18.60
CA ALA A 237 11.87 3.35 18.81
C ALA A 237 13.10 2.70 19.45
N ARG A 238 12.90 1.82 20.43
CA ARG A 238 13.97 1.07 21.10
C ARG A 238 14.71 0.15 20.11
N LEU A 239 13.99 -0.63 19.31
CA LEU A 239 14.59 -1.51 18.30
C LEU A 239 15.41 -0.73 17.28
N CYS A 240 14.92 0.43 16.87
CA CYS A 240 15.59 1.28 15.89
C CYS A 240 16.70 2.14 16.49
N GLY A 241 16.97 2.05 17.81
CA GLY A 241 17.94 2.91 18.48
C GLY A 241 17.60 4.41 18.40
N ARG A 242 16.30 4.74 18.31
CA ARG A 242 15.84 6.12 18.12
C ARG A 242 15.44 6.76 19.45
N ARG A 243 15.70 8.06 19.57
CA ARG A 243 15.19 8.85 20.69
C ARG A 243 13.70 9.15 20.49
N MET A 244 12.94 9.08 21.57
CA MET A 244 11.52 9.41 21.52
C MET A 244 11.24 10.64 22.38
N VAL A 245 10.50 11.60 21.83
CA VAL A 245 10.07 12.81 22.51
C VAL A 245 8.56 12.84 22.56
N SER A 246 8.01 13.08 23.75
CA SER A 246 6.56 13.13 24.00
C SER A 246 6.08 14.56 24.08
N PHE A 247 4.99 14.86 23.38
CA PHE A 247 4.34 16.16 23.44
C PHE A 247 2.88 16.01 23.88
N PRO A 248 2.33 16.98 24.63
CA PRO A 248 0.88 17.04 24.86
C PRO A 248 0.11 17.10 23.53
N ASP A 249 -1.01 16.37 23.44
CA ASP A 249 -1.79 16.22 22.21
C ASP A 249 -2.14 17.57 21.56
N LYS A 250 -2.72 18.50 22.35
CA LYS A 250 -3.12 19.83 21.85
C LYS A 250 -1.94 20.64 21.30
N LEU A 251 -0.79 20.57 21.98
CA LEU A 251 0.41 21.29 21.56
C LEU A 251 0.95 20.71 20.25
N LEU A 252 1.05 19.39 20.15
CA LEU A 252 1.54 18.73 18.93
C LEU A 252 0.65 19.01 17.75
N TYR A 253 -0.67 18.94 17.96
CA TYR A 253 -1.66 19.26 16.93
C TYR A 253 -1.52 20.71 16.43
N LEU A 254 -1.36 21.67 17.35
CA LEU A 254 -1.16 23.08 17.00
C LEU A 254 0.14 23.28 16.21
N LEU A 255 1.25 22.68 16.67
CA LEU A 255 2.55 22.79 16.00
C LEU A 255 2.52 22.18 14.60
N MET A 256 1.85 21.04 14.42
CA MET A 256 1.72 20.42 13.11
C MET A 256 0.86 21.23 12.16
N ASN A 257 -0.28 21.77 12.61
CA ASN A 257 -1.10 22.65 11.80
C ASN A 257 -0.34 23.90 11.37
N PHE A 258 0.35 24.54 12.31
CA PHE A 258 1.14 25.74 12.03
C PHE A 258 2.28 25.45 11.05
N SER A 259 3.06 24.41 11.30
CA SER A 259 4.17 24.02 10.42
C SER A 259 3.69 23.60 9.02
N TRP A 260 2.53 22.93 8.93
CA TRP A 260 1.92 22.59 7.67
C TRP A 260 1.43 23.84 6.92
N ALA A 261 0.71 24.73 7.57
CA ALA A 261 0.19 25.98 6.98
C ALA A 261 1.31 26.89 6.48
N LEU A 262 2.41 27.00 7.24
CA LEU A 262 3.58 27.83 6.88
C LEU A 262 4.59 27.12 5.96
N HIS A 263 4.30 25.94 5.45
CA HIS A 263 5.20 25.18 4.57
C HIS A 263 6.56 24.79 5.20
N LEU A 264 6.63 24.73 6.54
CA LEU A 264 7.85 24.37 7.27
C LEU A 264 8.11 22.85 7.27
N GLN A 265 7.12 22.04 6.94
CA GLN A 265 7.23 20.60 6.77
C GLN A 265 6.31 20.11 5.63
N ASN A 266 6.66 18.97 5.03
CA ASN A 266 5.92 18.33 3.93
C ASN A 266 5.64 16.85 4.22
N GLU A 267 5.50 16.48 5.49
CA GLU A 267 5.41 15.07 5.89
C GLU A 267 3.98 14.63 6.12
N SER A 268 3.22 15.41 6.89
CA SER A 268 1.84 15.07 7.20
C SER A 268 1.04 16.28 7.65
N PRO A 269 -0.22 16.45 7.25
CA PRO A 269 -1.15 17.33 7.96
C PRO A 269 -1.36 16.84 9.40
N ALA A 270 -1.91 17.69 10.27
CA ALA A 270 -2.14 17.32 11.67
C ALA A 270 -3.11 16.13 11.84
N SER A 271 -4.01 15.90 10.86
CA SER A 271 -4.87 14.71 10.84
C SER A 271 -4.09 13.39 10.90
N GLY A 272 -2.88 13.35 10.33
CA GLY A 272 -2.00 12.19 10.37
C GLY A 272 -1.56 11.77 11.78
N LEU A 273 -1.64 12.66 12.78
CA LEU A 273 -1.36 12.33 14.19
C LEU A 273 -2.32 11.24 14.73
N GLN A 274 -3.51 11.15 14.18
CA GLN A 274 -4.46 10.12 14.61
C GLN A 274 -3.92 8.71 14.35
N PHE A 275 -3.14 8.50 13.28
CA PHE A 275 -2.49 7.21 13.01
C PHE A 275 -1.36 6.86 13.99
N ILE A 276 -0.85 7.85 14.74
CA ILE A 276 0.11 7.63 15.83
C ILE A 276 -0.62 7.37 17.16
N LYS A 277 -1.89 7.77 17.28
CA LYS A 277 -2.70 7.59 18.48
C LYS A 277 -3.55 6.32 18.42
N TYR A 278 -4.18 6.07 17.29
CA TYR A 278 -5.19 5.05 17.04
C TYR A 278 -4.93 4.32 15.72
N PRO A 279 -3.74 3.72 15.53
CA PRO A 279 -3.49 3.00 14.27
C PRO A 279 -4.51 1.86 14.12
N PRO A 280 -5.05 1.64 12.90
CA PRO A 280 -5.94 0.52 12.68
C PRO A 280 -5.18 -0.81 12.86
N ILE A 281 -5.71 -1.68 13.71
CA ILE A 281 -5.24 -3.06 13.87
C ILE A 281 -6.19 -3.97 13.11
N THR A 282 -5.66 -4.80 12.22
CA THR A 282 -6.46 -5.59 11.30
C THR A 282 -6.29 -7.08 11.54
N SER A 283 -7.39 -7.84 11.46
CA SER A 283 -7.38 -9.30 11.49
C SER A 283 -6.98 -9.87 10.13
N THR A 284 -6.05 -10.81 10.11
CA THR A 284 -5.64 -11.58 8.92
C THR A 284 -6.25 -12.97 8.86
N GLU A 285 -7.20 -13.29 9.73
CA GLU A 285 -7.82 -14.62 9.85
C GLU A 285 -8.51 -15.08 8.56
N LYS A 286 -9.16 -14.15 7.84
CA LYS A 286 -9.76 -14.45 6.54
C LYS A 286 -8.70 -14.88 5.53
N LEU A 287 -7.61 -14.14 5.43
CA LEU A 287 -6.49 -14.46 4.54
C LEU A 287 -5.91 -15.85 4.86
N LYS A 288 -5.62 -16.12 6.12
CA LYS A 288 -5.08 -17.41 6.57
C LYS A 288 -6.04 -18.56 6.26
N ARG A 289 -7.31 -18.39 6.57
CA ARG A 289 -8.33 -19.44 6.35
C ARG A 289 -8.58 -19.72 4.87
N GLU A 290 -8.70 -18.67 4.05
CA GLU A 290 -9.15 -18.81 2.67
C GLU A 290 -8.04 -18.99 1.64
N VAL A 291 -6.83 -18.53 1.95
CA VAL A 291 -5.66 -18.59 1.06
C VAL A 291 -4.63 -19.60 1.56
N GLY A 292 -4.65 -19.89 2.86
CA GLY A 292 -3.65 -20.75 3.50
C GLY A 292 -2.28 -20.09 3.62
N PHE A 293 -2.21 -18.76 3.48
CA PHE A 293 -0.96 -18.01 3.51
C PHE A 293 -0.41 -17.94 4.94
N LYS A 294 0.90 -18.16 5.08
CA LYS A 294 1.65 -18.02 6.34
C LYS A 294 2.69 -16.93 6.15
N PHE A 295 2.68 -15.96 7.03
CA PHE A 295 3.73 -14.94 7.07
C PHE A 295 5.02 -15.53 7.62
N ASN A 296 6.15 -15.22 6.98
CA ASN A 296 7.48 -15.63 7.45
C ASN A 296 8.02 -14.69 8.53
N TYR A 297 7.47 -13.48 8.61
CA TYR A 297 7.88 -12.45 9.55
C TYR A 297 6.67 -11.94 10.35
N SER A 298 6.83 -11.90 11.67
CA SER A 298 5.96 -11.13 12.55
C SER A 298 6.13 -9.62 12.30
N SER A 299 5.20 -8.80 12.78
CA SER A 299 5.32 -7.33 12.74
C SER A 299 6.65 -6.85 13.37
N LYS A 300 7.07 -7.47 14.46
CA LYS A 300 8.34 -7.16 15.14
C LYS A 300 9.56 -7.54 14.30
N GLU A 301 9.58 -8.71 13.69
CA GLU A 301 10.67 -9.17 12.84
C GLU A 301 10.76 -8.34 11.55
N ALA A 302 9.64 -7.90 10.99
CA ALA A 302 9.62 -6.99 9.85
C ALA A 302 10.31 -5.66 10.19
N VAL A 303 10.03 -5.07 11.37
CA VAL A 303 10.73 -3.87 11.85
C VAL A 303 12.22 -4.15 12.11
N ALA A 304 12.55 -5.28 12.74
CA ALA A 304 13.95 -5.65 13.00
C ALA A 304 14.78 -5.80 11.71
N SER A 305 14.20 -6.36 10.66
CA SER A 305 14.85 -6.53 9.35
C SER A 305 15.20 -5.21 8.67
N PHE A 306 14.39 -4.18 8.89
CA PHE A 306 14.65 -2.83 8.39
C PHE A 306 15.85 -2.17 9.08
N VAL A 307 16.02 -2.41 10.39
CA VAL A 307 17.08 -1.79 11.18
C VAL A 307 18.44 -2.47 10.97
N SER A 308 18.43 -3.76 10.74
CA SER A 308 19.63 -4.59 10.55
C SER A 308 19.54 -5.29 9.19
N PRO A 309 19.70 -4.54 8.07
CA PRO A 309 19.70 -5.18 6.75
C PRO A 309 20.86 -6.17 6.68
N ARG A 310 20.56 -7.39 6.24
CA ARG A 310 21.56 -8.47 6.03
C ARG A 310 22.48 -8.16 4.87
#